data_a84616c49d5db8d1b63edcc8f84451cb
#
_entry.id   a84616c49d5db8d1b63edcc8f84451cb
#
_cell.length_a   1.000
_cell.length_b   1.000
_cell.length_c   1.000
_cell.angle_alpha   90.00
_cell.angle_beta   90.00
_cell.angle_gamma   90.00
#
_symmetry.space_group_name_H-M   'P 1'
#
loop_
_entity.id
_entity.type
_entity.pdbx_description
1 polymer ?
#
loop_
_entity_poly.entity_id
_entity_poly.type
_entity_poly.pdbx_seq_one_letter_code
_entity_poly.pdbx_strand_id
1 'polypeptide(L)'
;MRRPPLVVMAIVLLSGVAASTSAADTTTTTAVTTTTTTTITKTVPHRRVAALTGRPDPTAVTKRRSALTIKMDNTPQAHPQYGVNEADDVYEEIVEGGITRLAAIFNSNLPTIVGPVRSVRRTDREIVFPIGGVFAFSGGAQYAISSIETAPVTLIDQSNAGAAMFRDLSRPPPHNLFANAELLMKEGGRVHSPPPLFTYASRKVPAAGAPVGSFTVNFLSGFATSYQWDGKTRTWLRSIFGAPDVTATGVRVAPTNVIVMSVNYIGGVGVEGSYAQMVGSGPVEVFSDGRLQKGRWFRRNIRLPTAYRSASGKVIALRPGQTWVELLATGETVSVYARP
;
A
#
# COMPACT_ATOMS: atom_id res chain seq x y z
N MET A 1 -20.11 -53.50 9.08
CA MET A 1 -20.27 -54.63 8.12
C MET A 1 -19.62 -54.25 6.78
N ARG A 2 -18.68 -55.13 6.36
CA ARG A 2 -18.11 -55.30 5.02
C ARG A 2 -17.36 -54.16 4.31
N ARG A 3 -16.03 -54.27 4.32
CA ARG A 3 -15.09 -53.68 3.36
C ARG A 3 -15.02 -54.56 2.10
N PRO A 4 -14.83 -54.00 0.88
CA PRO A 4 -14.39 -54.77 -0.29
C PRO A 4 -12.85 -54.66 -0.51
N PRO A 5 -12.29 -55.57 -1.38
CA PRO A 5 -10.88 -55.96 -1.27
C PRO A 5 -9.94 -55.22 -2.23
N LEU A 6 -8.69 -55.38 -1.88
CA LEU A 6 -7.49 -54.95 -2.60
C LEU A 6 -7.23 -55.87 -3.80
N VAL A 7 -7.00 -55.30 -5.00
CA VAL A 7 -6.52 -56.03 -6.20
C VAL A 7 -5.04 -55.77 -6.37
N VAL A 8 -4.23 -56.81 -6.28
CA VAL A 8 -2.78 -56.82 -6.59
C VAL A 8 -2.63 -57.32 -8.02
N MET A 9 -1.92 -56.56 -8.88
CA MET A 9 -1.60 -57.01 -10.25
C MET A 9 -0.11 -57.24 -10.33
N ALA A 10 0.25 -58.47 -10.62
CA ALA A 10 1.60 -58.98 -10.81
C ALA A 10 2.12 -58.71 -12.25
N ILE A 11 3.34 -58.22 -12.34
CA ILE A 11 4.04 -58.04 -13.63
C ILE A 11 5.01 -59.21 -13.81
N VAL A 12 4.86 -59.94 -14.94
CA VAL A 12 5.70 -61.03 -15.36
C VAL A 12 6.83 -60.48 -16.23
N LEU A 13 8.07 -60.81 -15.86
CA LEU A 13 9.28 -60.55 -16.65
C LEU A 13 9.53 -61.75 -17.58
N LEU A 14 9.65 -61.54 -18.90
CA LEU A 14 10.19 -62.52 -19.85
C LEU A 14 11.59 -62.12 -20.25
N SER A 15 12.51 -63.02 -19.98
CA SER A 15 13.90 -62.97 -20.40
C SER A 15 14.05 -63.67 -21.78
N GLY A 16 14.58 -62.96 -22.76
CA GLY A 16 14.94 -63.52 -24.06
C GLY A 16 16.44 -63.45 -24.28
N VAL A 17 17.07 -64.61 -24.40
CA VAL A 17 18.48 -64.79 -24.80
C VAL A 17 18.54 -64.99 -26.33
N ALA A 18 19.39 -64.24 -27.03
CA ALA A 18 19.73 -64.54 -28.43
C ALA A 18 21.26 -64.35 -28.64
N ALA A 19 21.80 -65.32 -29.29
CA ALA A 19 23.24 -65.59 -29.46
C ALA A 19 23.92 -64.70 -30.51
N SER A 20 25.23 -64.56 -30.32
CA SER A 20 26.17 -63.79 -31.09
C SER A 20 26.59 -64.43 -32.40
N THR A 21 26.79 -63.61 -33.45
CA THR A 21 27.72 -63.91 -34.57
C THR A 21 28.65 -62.73 -34.77
N SER A 22 29.98 -63.08 -34.79
CA SER A 22 31.08 -62.13 -34.96
C SER A 22 31.25 -61.74 -36.42
N ALA A 23 31.36 -60.49 -36.74
CA ALA A 23 31.97 -59.95 -37.94
C ALA A 23 32.86 -58.77 -37.54
N ALA A 24 34.15 -58.89 -37.90
CA ALA A 24 35.12 -57.82 -37.66
C ALA A 24 34.94 -56.71 -38.70
N ASP A 25 34.73 -55.53 -38.25
CA ASP A 25 34.74 -54.35 -39.10
C ASP A 25 35.58 -53.25 -38.47
N THR A 26 36.39 -52.64 -39.31
CA THR A 26 37.45 -51.70 -39.04
C THR A 26 36.79 -50.37 -38.59
N THR A 27 36.91 -50.05 -37.32
CA THR A 27 36.31 -48.81 -36.77
C THR A 27 37.26 -47.62 -36.96
N THR A 28 36.91 -46.73 -37.86
CA THR A 28 37.49 -45.39 -37.94
C THR A 28 36.92 -44.54 -36.79
N THR A 29 37.75 -44.26 -35.78
CA THR A 29 37.36 -43.44 -34.63
C THR A 29 37.31 -41.94 -35.02
N THR A 30 36.12 -41.40 -35.28
CA THR A 30 35.95 -39.97 -35.42
C THR A 30 35.78 -39.37 -34.03
N ALA A 31 36.76 -38.60 -33.56
CA ALA A 31 36.68 -37.88 -32.30
C ALA A 31 35.63 -36.76 -32.41
N VAL A 32 34.47 -36.94 -31.77
CA VAL A 32 33.48 -35.88 -31.62
C VAL A 32 33.94 -34.96 -30.49
N THR A 33 34.47 -33.79 -30.85
CA THR A 33 34.78 -32.74 -29.89
C THR A 33 33.47 -32.10 -29.44
N THR A 34 32.97 -32.50 -28.27
CA THR A 34 31.80 -31.87 -27.65
C THR A 34 32.19 -30.50 -27.07
N THR A 35 31.93 -29.42 -27.79
CA THR A 35 32.11 -28.07 -27.28
C THR A 35 30.99 -27.78 -26.31
N THR A 36 31.24 -27.85 -24.99
CA THR A 36 30.32 -27.46 -23.96
C THR A 36 30.23 -25.91 -23.92
N THR A 37 29.23 -25.35 -24.58
CA THR A 37 28.95 -23.91 -24.48
C THR A 37 28.34 -23.65 -23.12
N THR A 38 29.14 -23.20 -22.16
CA THR A 38 28.65 -22.71 -20.88
C THR A 38 27.93 -21.38 -21.10
N THR A 39 26.60 -21.44 -21.22
CA THR A 39 25.76 -20.23 -21.26
C THR A 39 25.80 -19.60 -19.87
N ILE A 40 26.67 -18.60 -19.69
CA ILE A 40 26.63 -17.75 -18.49
C ILE A 40 25.31 -16.94 -18.55
N THR A 41 24.30 -17.49 -17.91
CA THR A 41 23.05 -16.73 -17.67
C THR A 41 23.42 -15.56 -16.78
N LYS A 42 23.61 -14.38 -17.37
CA LYS A 42 23.80 -13.13 -16.64
C LYS A 42 22.52 -12.93 -15.82
N THR A 43 22.52 -13.33 -14.56
CA THR A 43 21.45 -13.02 -13.61
C THR A 43 21.38 -11.50 -13.54
N VAL A 44 20.35 -10.93 -14.15
CA VAL A 44 20.03 -9.51 -13.97
C VAL A 44 19.81 -9.33 -12.47
N PRO A 45 20.59 -8.52 -11.77
CA PRO A 45 20.42 -8.35 -10.35
C PRO A 45 18.99 -7.89 -10.09
N HIS A 46 18.23 -8.66 -9.31
CA HIS A 46 16.90 -8.27 -8.88
C HIS A 46 17.01 -6.90 -8.22
N ARG A 47 16.52 -5.89 -8.89
CA ARG A 47 16.55 -4.51 -8.41
C ARG A 47 15.83 -4.47 -7.06
N ARG A 48 16.58 -4.28 -5.96
CA ARG A 48 15.98 -4.15 -4.64
C ARG A 48 15.09 -2.91 -4.64
N VAL A 49 13.82 -3.11 -4.36
CA VAL A 49 12.82 -2.04 -4.32
C VAL A 49 12.11 -2.05 -2.97
N ALA A 50 11.72 -0.86 -2.51
CA ALA A 50 10.88 -0.68 -1.34
C ALA A 50 9.48 -1.24 -1.61
N ALA A 51 8.95 -2.02 -0.68
CA ALA A 51 7.69 -2.74 -0.84
C ALA A 51 6.49 -1.80 -1.01
N LEU A 52 6.47 -0.69 -0.27
CA LEU A 52 5.35 0.26 -0.25
C LEU A 52 5.39 1.26 -1.39
N THR A 53 6.56 1.59 -1.95
CA THR A 53 6.68 2.63 -2.99
C THR A 53 7.14 2.11 -4.35
N GLY A 54 7.64 0.87 -4.45
CA GLY A 54 8.28 0.37 -5.68
C GLY A 54 9.55 1.14 -6.09
N ARG A 55 10.02 2.12 -5.31
CA ARG A 55 11.25 2.88 -5.56
C ARG A 55 12.50 2.01 -5.31
N PRO A 56 13.63 2.31 -5.96
CA PRO A 56 14.89 1.62 -5.66
C PRO A 56 15.25 1.75 -4.18
N ASP A 57 15.62 0.62 -3.56
CA ASP A 57 16.13 0.53 -2.19
C ASP A 57 17.46 -0.25 -2.20
N PRO A 58 18.56 0.36 -2.69
CA PRO A 58 19.84 -0.32 -2.87
C PRO A 58 20.43 -0.81 -1.55
N THR A 59 20.18 -0.10 -0.47
CA THR A 59 20.65 -0.43 0.88
C THR A 59 19.73 -1.42 1.61
N ALA A 60 18.57 -1.75 1.03
CA ALA A 60 17.55 -2.59 1.62
C ALA A 60 17.08 -2.13 3.02
N VAL A 61 17.09 -0.82 3.26
CA VAL A 61 16.68 -0.24 4.55
C VAL A 61 15.23 -0.59 4.87
N THR A 62 14.34 -0.57 3.87
CA THR A 62 12.90 -0.87 4.05
C THR A 62 12.64 -2.32 4.44
N LYS A 63 13.56 -3.24 4.12
CA LYS A 63 13.46 -4.65 4.50
C LYS A 63 13.96 -4.94 5.92
N ARG A 64 14.64 -4.00 6.54
CA ARG A 64 15.23 -4.15 7.87
C ARG A 64 14.46 -3.44 8.97
N ARG A 65 13.31 -2.86 8.64
CA ARG A 65 12.42 -2.23 9.62
C ARG A 65 10.96 -2.49 9.29
N SER A 66 10.12 -2.38 10.29
CA SER A 66 8.67 -2.44 10.17
C SER A 66 8.11 -1.22 9.45
N ALA A 67 6.85 -1.27 9.05
CA ALA A 67 6.10 -0.05 8.77
C ALA A 67 5.70 0.63 10.08
N LEU A 68 5.64 1.95 10.05
CA LEU A 68 5.06 2.80 11.08
C LEU A 68 3.85 3.51 10.49
N THR A 69 2.68 3.26 11.01
CA THR A 69 1.47 4.01 10.67
C THR A 69 1.18 5.04 11.74
N ILE A 70 1.02 6.30 11.37
CA ILE A 70 0.67 7.38 12.29
C ILE A 70 -0.70 7.94 11.92
N LYS A 71 -1.61 7.97 12.89
CA LYS A 71 -2.92 8.60 12.72
C LYS A 71 -2.78 10.11 12.78
N MET A 72 -3.17 10.82 11.73
CA MET A 72 -3.01 12.27 11.63
C MET A 72 -4.35 12.97 11.51
N ASP A 73 -4.40 14.16 12.07
CA ASP A 73 -5.50 15.13 11.93
C ASP A 73 -5.52 15.74 10.52
N ASN A 74 -6.71 15.93 9.96
CA ASN A 74 -6.89 16.57 8.67
C ASN A 74 -7.96 17.68 8.71
N THR A 75 -8.20 18.27 9.89
CA THR A 75 -9.05 19.45 10.04
C THR A 75 -8.33 20.71 9.56
N PRO A 76 -9.03 21.82 9.26
CA PRO A 76 -8.39 23.08 8.89
C PRO A 76 -7.34 23.55 9.90
N GLN A 77 -7.59 23.35 11.21
CA GLN A 77 -6.69 23.75 12.29
C GLN A 77 -5.42 22.88 12.39
N ALA A 78 -5.41 21.70 11.73
CA ALA A 78 -4.24 20.83 11.68
C ALA A 78 -3.21 21.27 10.63
N HIS A 79 -3.62 22.09 9.68
CA HIS A 79 -2.74 22.55 8.61
C HIS A 79 -1.96 23.82 9.01
N PRO A 80 -0.72 23.95 8.50
CA PRO A 80 0.05 22.99 7.72
C PRO A 80 0.52 21.79 8.57
N GLN A 81 0.50 20.59 7.97
CA GLN A 81 0.95 19.35 8.61
C GLN A 81 2.46 19.16 8.47
N TYR A 82 3.06 18.34 9.36
CA TYR A 82 4.43 17.86 9.24
C TYR A 82 4.49 16.39 8.81
N GLY A 83 5.47 16.03 8.01
CA GLY A 83 5.86 14.65 7.75
C GLY A 83 5.02 13.92 6.70
N VAL A 84 3.90 14.46 6.21
CA VAL A 84 3.00 13.74 5.30
C VAL A 84 3.64 13.44 3.93
N ASN A 85 4.55 14.30 3.47
CA ASN A 85 5.27 14.08 2.20
C ASN A 85 6.32 12.98 2.27
N GLU A 86 6.79 12.65 3.46
CA GLU A 86 7.78 11.60 3.73
C GLU A 86 7.14 10.22 3.89
N ALA A 87 5.80 10.15 4.01
CA ALA A 87 5.06 8.90 4.05
C ALA A 87 5.21 8.14 2.71
N ASP A 88 5.27 6.82 2.79
CA ASP A 88 5.23 5.94 1.61
C ASP A 88 3.83 5.87 1.04
N ASP A 89 2.83 5.68 1.93
CA ASP A 89 1.42 5.63 1.59
C ASP A 89 0.60 6.45 2.59
N VAL A 90 -0.52 7.01 2.14
CA VAL A 90 -1.47 7.74 2.98
C VAL A 90 -2.88 7.28 2.66
N TYR A 91 -3.62 6.85 3.68
CA TYR A 91 -5.05 6.60 3.56
C TYR A 91 -5.82 7.77 4.14
N GLU A 92 -6.79 8.30 3.39
CA GLU A 92 -7.72 9.33 3.83
C GLU A 92 -9.10 8.71 4.01
N GLU A 93 -9.66 8.81 5.22
CA GLU A 93 -10.96 8.23 5.58
C GLU A 93 -11.91 9.29 6.13
N ILE A 94 -13.21 9.11 5.88
CA ILE A 94 -14.27 9.93 6.50
C ILE A 94 -14.42 9.50 7.96
N VAL A 95 -14.47 10.48 8.86
CA VAL A 95 -14.72 10.27 10.27
C VAL A 95 -15.96 11.04 10.70
N GLU A 96 -16.27 11.06 12.00
CA GLU A 96 -17.41 11.79 12.56
C GLU A 96 -17.43 13.26 12.14
N GLY A 97 -18.60 13.79 11.94
CA GLY A 97 -18.81 15.19 11.49
C GLY A 97 -18.54 15.42 10.00
N GLY A 98 -18.28 14.35 9.22
CA GLY A 98 -18.05 14.44 7.77
C GLY A 98 -16.69 14.98 7.36
N ILE A 99 -15.79 15.21 8.32
CA ILE A 99 -14.39 15.53 8.07
C ILE A 99 -13.58 14.27 7.77
N THR A 100 -12.33 14.42 7.36
CA THR A 100 -11.43 13.27 7.15
C THR A 100 -10.30 13.24 8.15
N ARG A 101 -9.66 12.06 8.27
CA ARG A 101 -8.37 11.84 8.93
C ARG A 101 -7.45 11.04 8.04
N LEU A 102 -6.15 11.16 8.31
CA LEU A 102 -5.14 10.45 7.56
C LEU A 102 -4.54 9.32 8.42
N ALA A 103 -4.24 8.19 7.77
CA ALA A 103 -3.33 7.17 8.27
C ALA A 103 -2.08 7.20 7.38
N ALA A 104 -1.02 7.87 7.84
CA ALA A 104 0.23 8.03 7.12
C ALA A 104 1.19 6.89 7.46
N ILE A 105 1.70 6.18 6.45
CA ILE A 105 2.50 4.96 6.58
C ILE A 105 3.92 5.24 6.14
N PHE A 106 4.87 4.95 7.02
CA PHE A 106 6.30 5.20 6.85
C PHE A 106 7.07 3.89 6.89
N ASN A 107 7.94 3.67 5.93
CA ASN A 107 8.91 2.57 5.92
C ASN A 107 10.21 3.01 5.21
N SER A 108 10.14 3.85 4.17
CA SER A 108 11.31 4.36 3.45
C SER A 108 12.03 5.46 4.24
N ASN A 109 11.27 6.40 4.79
CA ASN A 109 11.77 7.51 5.60
C ASN A 109 11.10 7.52 6.98
N LEU A 110 11.79 8.05 7.98
CA LEU A 110 11.27 8.27 9.32
C LEU A 110 11.58 9.72 9.72
N PRO A 111 10.64 10.66 9.47
CA PRO A 111 10.87 12.06 9.79
C PRO A 111 10.89 12.30 11.30
N THR A 112 11.65 13.32 11.73
CA THR A 112 11.77 13.68 13.15
C THR A 112 10.52 14.37 13.70
N ILE A 113 9.64 14.90 12.81
CA ILE A 113 8.38 15.53 13.20
C ILE A 113 7.28 15.06 12.25
N VAL A 114 6.23 14.47 12.80
CA VAL A 114 5.01 14.05 12.09
C VAL A 114 3.77 14.50 12.87
N GLY A 115 2.79 15.01 12.18
CA GLY A 115 1.51 15.34 12.81
C GLY A 115 0.83 16.59 12.26
N PRO A 116 -0.23 17.03 12.93
CA PRO A 116 -0.67 16.64 14.27
C PRO A 116 -1.19 15.21 14.35
N VAL A 117 -0.81 14.49 15.42
CA VAL A 117 -1.28 13.13 15.70
C VAL A 117 -2.71 13.19 16.24
N ARG A 118 -3.54 12.21 15.84
CA ARG A 118 -4.96 12.18 16.20
C ARG A 118 -5.42 10.80 16.65
N SER A 119 -6.68 10.76 17.11
CA SER A 119 -7.28 9.56 17.68
C SER A 119 -7.55 8.48 16.63
N VAL A 120 -7.34 7.22 17.05
CA VAL A 120 -7.68 6.02 16.28
C VAL A 120 -9.16 5.99 15.90
N ARG A 121 -9.47 5.39 14.75
CA ARG A 121 -10.82 5.08 14.29
C ARG A 121 -10.92 3.61 13.92
N ARG A 122 -12.12 3.06 13.86
CA ARG A 122 -12.34 1.64 13.54
C ARG A 122 -11.81 1.25 12.15
N THR A 123 -11.78 2.17 11.19
CA THR A 123 -11.19 1.95 9.86
C THR A 123 -9.69 1.66 9.93
N ASP A 124 -8.97 2.20 10.92
CA ASP A 124 -7.52 1.99 11.03
C ASP A 124 -7.17 0.50 11.14
N ARG A 125 -8.01 -0.30 11.79
CA ARG A 125 -7.86 -1.76 11.81
C ARG A 125 -7.84 -2.35 10.41
N GLU A 126 -8.74 -1.90 9.53
CA GLU A 126 -8.79 -2.35 8.13
C GLU A 126 -7.52 -1.97 7.35
N ILE A 127 -6.95 -0.80 7.64
CA ILE A 127 -5.74 -0.28 6.99
C ILE A 127 -4.50 -1.06 7.44
N VAL A 128 -4.26 -1.17 8.75
CA VAL A 128 -2.99 -1.68 9.27
C VAL A 128 -2.88 -3.20 9.29
N PHE A 129 -3.99 -3.91 9.22
CA PHE A 129 -3.99 -5.37 9.36
C PHE A 129 -3.10 -6.09 8.34
N PRO A 130 -3.09 -5.74 7.04
CA PRO A 130 -2.19 -6.35 6.06
C PRO A 130 -0.75 -5.83 6.14
N ILE A 131 -0.51 -4.71 6.84
CA ILE A 131 0.78 -4.02 6.88
C ILE A 131 1.61 -4.51 8.06
N GLY A 132 0.98 -4.63 9.23
CA GLY A 132 1.66 -4.90 10.50
C GLY A 132 2.52 -3.74 10.98
N GLY A 133 3.45 -4.02 11.89
CA GLY A 133 4.43 -3.07 12.38
C GLY A 133 3.96 -2.25 13.58
N VAL A 134 4.09 -0.93 13.53
CA VAL A 134 3.75 -0.01 14.62
C VAL A 134 2.56 0.86 14.20
N PHE A 135 1.61 1.06 15.10
CA PHE A 135 0.53 2.02 14.91
C PHE A 135 0.54 3.06 16.03
N ALA A 136 0.71 4.32 15.68
CA ALA A 136 0.83 5.45 16.59
C ALA A 136 -0.37 6.40 16.47
N PHE A 137 -0.96 6.80 17.61
CA PHE A 137 -2.17 7.60 17.68
C PHE A 137 -2.27 8.38 19.00
N SER A 138 -3.18 9.33 19.13
CA SER A 138 -3.27 10.17 20.34
C SER A 138 -4.16 9.58 21.45
N GLY A 139 -4.79 8.44 21.23
CA GLY A 139 -5.87 7.88 22.06
C GLY A 139 -7.12 7.65 21.21
N GLY A 140 -8.28 7.49 21.82
CA GLY A 140 -9.55 7.27 21.11
C GLY A 140 -10.67 6.76 21.99
N ALA A 141 -11.86 6.61 21.42
CA ALA A 141 -12.96 5.94 22.09
C ALA A 141 -12.65 4.44 22.30
N GLN A 142 -13.11 3.86 23.38
CA GLN A 142 -12.79 2.47 23.76
C GLN A 142 -13.11 1.45 22.66
N TYR A 143 -14.24 1.62 21.98
CA TYR A 143 -14.62 0.73 20.87
C TYR A 143 -13.61 0.75 19.70
N ALA A 144 -12.97 1.89 19.44
CA ALA A 144 -11.95 2.03 18.38
C ALA A 144 -10.61 1.42 18.84
N ILE A 145 -10.23 1.66 20.12
CA ILE A 145 -9.05 1.05 20.74
C ILE A 145 -9.20 -0.47 20.74
N SER A 146 -10.31 -1.02 21.24
CA SER A 146 -10.55 -2.46 21.24
C SER A 146 -10.57 -3.07 19.84
N SER A 147 -11.00 -2.31 18.83
CA SER A 147 -10.92 -2.75 17.43
C SER A 147 -9.47 -2.90 16.95
N ILE A 148 -8.61 -1.90 17.21
CA ILE A 148 -7.23 -1.91 16.73
C ILE A 148 -6.34 -2.92 17.49
N GLU A 149 -6.64 -3.23 18.77
CA GLU A 149 -5.96 -4.25 19.56
C GLU A 149 -5.98 -5.64 18.92
N THR A 150 -6.92 -5.89 18.02
CA THR A 150 -7.00 -7.15 17.27
C THR A 150 -6.01 -7.24 16.10
N ALA A 151 -5.41 -6.12 15.70
CA ALA A 151 -4.48 -6.05 14.56
C ALA A 151 -3.06 -6.49 14.96
N PRO A 152 -2.26 -7.02 14.01
CA PRO A 152 -0.89 -7.49 14.29
C PRO A 152 0.10 -6.32 14.32
N VAL A 153 -0.16 -5.32 15.16
CA VAL A 153 0.65 -4.10 15.31
C VAL A 153 1.02 -3.85 16.77
N THR A 154 2.17 -3.22 16.99
CA THR A 154 2.50 -2.63 18.30
C THR A 154 1.78 -1.29 18.39
N LEU A 155 0.96 -1.12 19.45
CA LEU A 155 0.22 0.10 19.69
C LEU A 155 1.02 1.08 20.55
N ILE A 156 1.19 2.29 20.04
CA ILE A 156 1.82 3.40 20.77
C ILE A 156 0.86 4.57 20.78
N ASP A 157 0.36 4.93 21.93
CA ASP A 157 -0.48 6.12 22.11
C ASP A 157 0.23 7.18 22.96
N GLN A 158 -0.43 8.32 23.13
CA GLN A 158 0.13 9.43 23.90
C GLN A 158 0.49 9.04 25.35
N SER A 159 -0.15 8.02 25.95
CA SER A 159 0.08 7.61 27.33
C SER A 159 1.36 6.78 27.51
N ASN A 160 1.78 6.05 26.46
CA ASN A 160 2.94 5.15 26.50
C ASN A 160 4.08 5.56 25.56
N ALA A 161 3.91 6.61 24.75
CA ALA A 161 4.93 7.05 23.79
C ALA A 161 6.15 7.74 24.41
N GLY A 162 6.11 8.12 25.67
CA GLY A 162 7.20 8.87 26.32
C GLY A 162 7.63 10.09 25.52
N ALA A 163 8.92 10.25 25.30
CA ALA A 163 9.49 11.37 24.52
C ALA A 163 9.23 11.27 22.99
N ALA A 164 8.71 10.14 22.50
CA ALA A 164 8.40 9.99 21.08
C ALA A 164 7.19 10.80 20.63
N MET A 165 6.33 11.24 21.57
CA MET A 165 5.25 12.20 21.30
C MET A 165 5.39 13.44 22.18
N PHE A 166 5.14 14.60 21.59
CA PHE A 166 5.28 15.90 22.26
C PHE A 166 4.21 16.88 21.78
N ARG A 167 3.92 17.91 22.62
CA ARG A 167 2.98 18.97 22.24
C ARG A 167 3.72 20.22 21.82
N ASP A 168 3.34 20.76 20.68
CA ASP A 168 3.70 22.10 20.23
C ASP A 168 2.75 23.12 20.88
N LEU A 169 3.24 23.85 21.86
CA LEU A 169 2.43 24.83 22.61
C LEU A 169 2.07 26.09 21.79
N SER A 170 2.67 26.28 20.61
CA SER A 170 2.28 27.37 19.70
C SER A 170 1.00 27.10 18.94
N ARG A 171 0.47 25.86 18.99
CA ARG A 171 -0.78 25.44 18.35
C ARG A 171 -1.85 25.13 19.38
N PRO A 172 -3.14 25.41 19.07
CA PRO A 172 -4.23 25.12 20.00
C PRO A 172 -4.46 23.60 20.11
N PRO A 173 -4.73 23.08 21.33
CA PRO A 173 -5.26 21.74 21.50
C PRO A 173 -6.62 21.60 20.80
N PRO A 174 -6.95 20.43 20.25
CA PRO A 174 -6.20 19.16 20.25
C PRO A 174 -5.33 18.97 19.00
N HIS A 175 -5.05 20.04 18.24
CA HIS A 175 -4.31 20.02 16.95
C HIS A 175 -2.82 20.26 17.11
N ASN A 176 -2.24 19.89 18.26
CA ASN A 176 -0.89 20.27 18.69
C ASN A 176 -0.03 19.09 19.17
N LEU A 177 -0.47 17.83 19.00
CA LEU A 177 0.33 16.66 19.34
C LEU A 177 1.13 16.22 18.12
N PHE A 178 2.46 16.09 18.27
CA PHE A 178 3.37 15.64 17.22
C PHE A 178 4.15 14.42 17.67
N ALA A 179 4.73 13.70 16.72
CA ALA A 179 5.53 12.52 16.98
C ALA A 179 6.87 12.58 16.26
N ASN A 180 7.88 11.94 16.85
CA ASN A 180 9.15 11.63 16.21
C ASN A 180 9.07 10.17 15.72
N ALA A 181 9.08 9.98 14.38
CA ALA A 181 8.92 8.67 13.78
C ALA A 181 10.09 7.72 14.08
N GLU A 182 11.31 8.23 14.22
CA GLU A 182 12.49 7.41 14.58
C GLU A 182 12.37 6.88 16.02
N LEU A 183 11.93 7.71 16.95
CA LEU A 183 11.73 7.29 18.35
C LEU A 183 10.57 6.29 18.45
N LEU A 184 9.43 6.54 17.80
CA LEU A 184 8.32 5.59 17.74
C LEU A 184 8.75 4.23 17.20
N MET A 185 9.59 4.21 16.16
CA MET A 185 10.08 2.98 15.59
C MET A 185 11.01 2.20 16.54
N LYS A 186 11.78 2.88 17.38
CA LYS A 186 12.61 2.25 18.43
C LYS A 186 11.76 1.59 19.51
N GLU A 187 10.67 2.24 19.91
CA GLU A 187 9.71 1.71 20.89
C GLU A 187 8.92 0.51 20.35
N GLY A 188 8.73 0.43 19.02
CA GLY A 188 7.89 -0.56 18.36
C GLY A 188 8.39 -2.02 18.35
N GLY A 189 9.63 -2.27 18.76
CA GLY A 189 10.16 -3.61 18.99
C GLY A 189 10.41 -4.45 17.71
N ARG A 190 9.65 -5.53 17.49
CA ARG A 190 9.94 -6.54 16.47
C ARG A 190 9.94 -5.99 15.03
N VAL A 191 10.97 -6.36 14.26
CA VAL A 191 11.09 -5.98 12.85
C VAL A 191 10.35 -6.99 11.97
N HIS A 192 9.32 -6.50 11.27
CA HIS A 192 8.65 -7.19 10.18
C HIS A 192 8.53 -6.24 9.00
N SER A 193 9.29 -6.51 7.93
CA SER A 193 9.15 -5.74 6.68
C SER A 193 7.71 -5.86 6.17
N PRO A 194 7.04 -4.74 5.81
CA PRO A 194 5.70 -4.79 5.27
C PRO A 194 5.68 -5.54 3.94
N PRO A 195 4.57 -6.25 3.62
CA PRO A 195 4.37 -6.79 2.29
C PRO A 195 4.14 -5.67 1.27
N PRO A 196 4.33 -5.91 -0.03
CA PRO A 196 3.92 -4.96 -1.05
C PRO A 196 2.39 -4.81 -1.05
N LEU A 197 1.91 -3.57 -0.95
CA LEU A 197 0.48 -3.25 -1.01
C LEU A 197 -0.01 -3.08 -2.44
N PHE A 198 0.88 -2.71 -3.36
CA PHE A 198 0.57 -2.41 -4.75
C PHE A 198 1.52 -3.13 -5.70
N THR A 199 1.08 -3.29 -6.94
CA THR A 199 1.94 -3.69 -8.05
C THR A 199 2.49 -2.44 -8.73
N TYR A 200 3.79 -2.42 -9.03
CA TYR A 200 4.44 -1.28 -9.67
C TYR A 200 4.93 -1.61 -11.07
N ALA A 201 4.68 -0.70 -12.03
CA ALA A 201 5.18 -0.79 -13.39
C ALA A 201 6.37 0.15 -13.61
N SER A 202 7.35 -0.32 -14.38
CA SER A 202 8.45 0.53 -14.84
C SER A 202 7.92 1.73 -15.64
N ARG A 203 8.55 2.90 -15.50
CA ARG A 203 8.24 4.08 -16.31
C ARG A 203 8.46 3.89 -17.82
N LYS A 204 9.19 2.83 -18.22
CA LYS A 204 9.37 2.46 -19.63
C LYS A 204 8.10 1.84 -20.24
N VAL A 205 7.19 1.30 -19.40
CA VAL A 205 5.90 0.79 -19.85
C VAL A 205 4.94 1.98 -19.95
N PRO A 206 4.28 2.20 -21.10
CA PRO A 206 3.28 3.27 -21.23
C PRO A 206 2.19 3.15 -20.16
N ALA A 207 1.77 4.27 -19.58
CA ALA A 207 0.66 4.28 -18.64
C ALA A 207 -0.65 4.03 -19.37
N ALA A 208 -1.47 3.12 -18.83
CA ALA A 208 -2.81 2.85 -19.35
C ALA A 208 -3.83 3.88 -18.83
N GLY A 209 -4.99 3.97 -19.47
CA GLY A 209 -6.10 4.82 -19.05
C GLY A 209 -6.23 6.11 -19.86
N ALA A 210 -7.29 6.87 -19.59
CA ALA A 210 -7.58 8.15 -20.22
C ALA A 210 -6.70 9.28 -19.62
N PRO A 211 -6.22 10.24 -20.42
CA PRO A 211 -5.48 11.39 -19.90
C PRO A 211 -6.40 12.27 -19.06
N VAL A 212 -5.89 12.77 -17.93
CA VAL A 212 -6.61 13.61 -16.96
C VAL A 212 -5.72 14.80 -16.58
N GLY A 213 -6.32 16.00 -16.55
CA GLY A 213 -5.66 17.23 -16.11
C GLY A 213 -5.83 17.47 -14.61
N SER A 214 -7.03 17.23 -14.09
CA SER A 214 -7.34 17.38 -12.67
C SER A 214 -8.56 16.55 -12.28
N PHE A 215 -8.74 16.35 -10.98
CA PHE A 215 -9.94 15.72 -10.44
C PHE A 215 -10.19 16.19 -9.01
N THR A 216 -11.44 16.06 -8.57
CA THR A 216 -11.88 16.38 -7.20
C THR A 216 -12.58 15.17 -6.60
N VAL A 217 -12.16 14.77 -5.40
CA VAL A 217 -12.82 13.74 -4.59
C VAL A 217 -13.77 14.45 -3.64
N ASN A 218 -15.07 14.22 -3.79
CA ASN A 218 -16.12 14.83 -2.99
C ASN A 218 -16.49 13.85 -1.86
N PHE A 219 -15.88 14.00 -0.67
CA PHE A 219 -16.08 13.05 0.44
C PHE A 219 -17.47 13.14 1.07
N LEU A 220 -17.90 14.34 1.39
CA LEU A 220 -19.25 14.68 1.87
C LEU A 220 -19.53 16.14 1.54
N SER A 221 -20.79 16.54 1.71
CA SER A 221 -21.23 17.92 1.49
C SER A 221 -20.31 18.93 2.18
N GLY A 222 -19.59 19.71 1.39
CA GLY A 222 -18.66 20.74 1.85
C GLY A 222 -17.22 20.28 2.16
N PHE A 223 -16.91 18.98 2.09
CA PHE A 223 -15.55 18.48 2.23
C PHE A 223 -15.08 17.80 0.94
N ALA A 224 -14.09 18.40 0.30
CA ALA A 224 -13.50 17.88 -0.93
C ALA A 224 -12.00 18.11 -0.98
N THR A 225 -11.29 17.20 -1.61
CA THR A 225 -9.88 17.36 -1.98
C THR A 225 -9.73 17.35 -3.49
N SER A 226 -8.87 18.18 -4.03
CA SER A 226 -8.62 18.22 -5.47
C SER A 226 -7.15 17.99 -5.78
N TYR A 227 -6.93 17.47 -7.00
CA TYR A 227 -5.63 17.07 -7.49
C TYR A 227 -5.44 17.59 -8.91
N GLN A 228 -4.32 18.25 -9.16
CA GLN A 228 -3.93 18.74 -10.46
C GLN A 228 -2.65 18.03 -10.93
N TRP A 229 -2.65 17.52 -12.15
CA TRP A 229 -1.48 16.86 -12.73
C TRP A 229 -0.37 17.85 -13.05
N ASP A 230 0.81 17.64 -12.48
CA ASP A 230 2.03 18.32 -12.89
C ASP A 230 2.90 17.38 -13.74
N GLY A 231 2.98 17.66 -15.03
CA GLY A 231 3.77 16.87 -15.96
C GLY A 231 5.29 16.99 -15.78
N LYS A 232 5.77 18.04 -15.08
CA LYS A 232 7.20 18.23 -14.82
C LYS A 232 7.68 17.29 -13.70
N THR A 233 6.99 17.29 -12.57
CA THR A 233 7.31 16.41 -11.43
C THR A 233 6.70 15.02 -11.59
N ARG A 234 5.70 14.87 -12.45
CA ARG A 234 4.90 13.66 -12.66
C ARG A 234 4.21 13.22 -11.35
N THR A 235 3.56 14.20 -10.70
CA THR A 235 2.81 14.05 -9.46
C THR A 235 1.47 14.76 -9.54
N TRP A 236 0.60 14.49 -8.58
CA TRP A 236 -0.71 15.12 -8.42
C TRP A 236 -0.64 16.17 -7.32
N LEU A 237 -0.67 17.46 -7.70
CA LEU A 237 -0.64 18.58 -6.74
C LEU A 237 -1.96 18.63 -5.98
N ARG A 238 -1.92 18.29 -4.69
CA ARG A 238 -3.11 18.26 -3.83
C ARG A 238 -3.53 19.66 -3.38
N SER A 239 -4.83 19.89 -3.32
CA SER A 239 -5.44 21.07 -2.71
C SER A 239 -6.57 20.63 -1.75
N ILE A 240 -6.71 21.32 -0.63
CA ILE A 240 -7.71 21.05 0.39
C ILE A 240 -8.21 22.40 0.92
N PHE A 241 -9.48 22.47 1.36
CA PHE A 241 -10.12 23.71 1.85
C PHE A 241 -10.02 24.87 0.86
N GLY A 242 -10.07 24.60 -0.45
CA GLY A 242 -9.97 25.60 -1.51
C GLY A 242 -8.56 26.18 -1.75
N ALA A 243 -7.54 25.69 -1.05
CA ALA A 243 -6.16 26.19 -1.13
C ALA A 243 -5.15 25.07 -1.47
N PRO A 244 -3.97 25.43 -1.99
CA PRO A 244 -2.86 24.49 -2.12
C PRO A 244 -2.52 23.82 -0.79
N ASP A 245 -2.47 22.49 -0.77
CA ASP A 245 -2.01 21.74 0.39
C ASP A 245 -0.48 21.79 0.48
N VAL A 246 0.02 22.46 1.51
CA VAL A 246 1.46 22.72 1.73
C VAL A 246 1.82 22.25 3.13
N THR A 247 2.91 21.51 3.27
CA THR A 247 3.42 21.08 4.58
C THR A 247 4.00 22.26 5.35
N ALA A 248 4.22 22.10 6.65
CA ALA A 248 4.83 23.11 7.51
C ALA A 248 6.28 23.46 7.11
N THR A 249 6.92 22.64 6.28
CA THR A 249 8.23 22.94 5.68
C THR A 249 8.13 23.72 4.36
N GLY A 250 6.94 24.15 3.95
CA GLY A 250 6.70 24.88 2.71
C GLY A 250 6.63 24.03 1.44
N VAL A 251 6.66 22.70 1.56
CA VAL A 251 6.64 21.78 0.41
C VAL A 251 5.22 21.41 0.04
N ARG A 252 4.89 21.47 -1.26
CA ARG A 252 3.59 21.05 -1.78
C ARG A 252 3.33 19.56 -1.54
N VAL A 253 2.13 19.21 -1.08
CA VAL A 253 1.69 17.81 -1.04
C VAL A 253 1.39 17.35 -2.46
N ALA A 254 2.14 16.36 -2.94
CA ALA A 254 2.14 15.96 -4.35
C ALA A 254 2.44 14.45 -4.53
N PRO A 255 1.45 13.57 -4.27
CA PRO A 255 1.63 12.12 -4.46
C PRO A 255 1.86 11.75 -5.94
N THR A 256 2.55 10.62 -6.14
CA THR A 256 2.76 10.03 -7.47
C THR A 256 1.49 9.36 -7.99
N ASN A 257 0.74 8.72 -7.08
CA ASN A 257 -0.50 8.02 -7.40
C ASN A 257 -1.61 8.42 -6.42
N VAL A 258 -2.84 8.44 -6.92
CA VAL A 258 -4.04 8.56 -6.09
C VAL A 258 -5.01 7.46 -6.49
N ILE A 259 -5.49 6.71 -5.51
CA ILE A 259 -6.49 5.65 -5.66
C ILE A 259 -7.75 6.10 -4.93
N VAL A 260 -8.86 6.20 -5.62
CA VAL A 260 -10.16 6.45 -4.99
C VAL A 260 -10.93 5.13 -4.94
N MET A 261 -11.09 4.60 -3.73
CA MET A 261 -11.85 3.38 -3.46
C MET A 261 -13.27 3.76 -3.02
N SER A 262 -14.28 3.36 -3.80
CA SER A 262 -15.66 3.45 -3.32
C SER A 262 -15.93 2.32 -2.34
N VAL A 263 -16.25 2.66 -1.08
CA VAL A 263 -16.41 1.74 0.05
C VAL A 263 -17.69 2.04 0.83
N ASN A 264 -18.28 1.00 1.42
CA ASN A 264 -19.40 1.19 2.34
C ASN A 264 -18.87 1.63 3.71
N TYR A 265 -19.52 2.61 4.32
CA TYR A 265 -19.29 2.98 5.71
C TYR A 265 -20.34 2.28 6.58
N ILE A 266 -19.90 1.26 7.29
CA ILE A 266 -20.75 0.50 8.22
C ILE A 266 -21.00 1.34 9.46
N GLY A 267 -22.27 1.54 9.79
CA GLY A 267 -22.70 2.43 10.87
C GLY A 267 -23.10 3.84 10.39
N GLY A 268 -22.95 4.13 9.09
CA GLY A 268 -23.30 5.43 8.47
C GLY A 268 -22.10 6.30 8.13
N VAL A 269 -22.23 7.12 7.10
CA VAL A 269 -21.16 8.02 6.66
C VAL A 269 -21.09 9.23 7.59
N GLY A 270 -19.90 9.51 8.13
CA GLY A 270 -19.70 10.64 9.07
C GLY A 270 -20.32 10.46 10.46
N VAL A 271 -20.76 9.25 10.78
CA VAL A 271 -21.35 8.89 12.08
C VAL A 271 -20.26 8.35 13.00
N GLU A 272 -20.34 8.70 14.29
CA GLU A 272 -19.42 8.17 15.29
C GLU A 272 -19.49 6.64 15.36
N GLY A 273 -18.32 5.99 15.45
CA GLY A 273 -18.20 4.53 15.50
C GLY A 273 -18.36 3.82 14.16
N SER A 274 -18.63 4.56 13.07
CA SER A 274 -18.62 4.00 11.71
C SER A 274 -17.21 3.64 11.24
N TYR A 275 -17.12 2.81 10.19
CA TYR A 275 -15.85 2.47 9.57
C TYR A 275 -15.99 2.13 8.08
N ALA A 276 -14.98 2.43 7.30
CA ALA A 276 -14.88 2.04 5.91
C ALA A 276 -14.65 0.53 5.80
N GLN A 277 -15.57 -0.18 5.16
CA GLN A 277 -15.46 -1.62 4.93
C GLN A 277 -14.49 -1.89 3.75
N MET A 278 -13.28 -2.35 4.05
CA MET A 278 -12.26 -2.64 3.05
C MET A 278 -12.12 -4.14 2.73
N VAL A 279 -12.92 -5.01 3.32
CA VAL A 279 -13.05 -6.43 2.94
C VAL A 279 -14.26 -6.59 2.03
N GLY A 280 -14.04 -7.18 0.84
CA GLY A 280 -15.06 -7.30 -0.19
C GLY A 280 -14.57 -6.82 -1.55
N SER A 281 -15.41 -6.08 -2.26
CA SER A 281 -15.08 -5.49 -3.56
C SER A 281 -15.94 -4.27 -3.85
N GLY A 282 -15.42 -3.34 -4.64
CA GLY A 282 -16.14 -2.15 -5.07
C GLY A 282 -15.51 -1.48 -6.27
N PRO A 283 -16.10 -0.40 -6.78
CA PRO A 283 -15.49 0.44 -7.80
C PRO A 283 -14.18 1.06 -7.32
N VAL A 284 -13.26 1.30 -8.26
CA VAL A 284 -12.02 2.03 -8.01
C VAL A 284 -11.68 2.91 -9.20
N GLU A 285 -11.17 4.09 -8.91
CA GLU A 285 -10.55 5.00 -9.86
C GLU A 285 -9.08 5.19 -9.47
N VAL A 286 -8.16 4.88 -10.39
CA VAL A 286 -6.72 4.95 -10.14
C VAL A 286 -6.11 6.03 -11.02
N PHE A 287 -5.58 7.08 -10.39
CA PHE A 287 -4.90 8.20 -11.02
C PHE A 287 -3.39 8.02 -10.89
N SER A 288 -2.73 7.73 -11.99
CA SER A 288 -1.28 7.50 -12.03
C SER A 288 -0.71 7.99 -13.36
N ASP A 289 0.43 8.70 -13.32
CA ASP A 289 1.10 9.20 -14.51
C ASP A 289 0.22 10.11 -15.40
N GLY A 290 -0.62 10.95 -14.82
CA GLY A 290 -1.54 11.85 -15.51
C GLY A 290 -2.69 11.15 -16.24
N ARG A 291 -3.03 9.93 -15.83
CA ARG A 291 -4.07 9.10 -16.45
C ARG A 291 -4.98 8.48 -15.40
N LEU A 292 -6.23 8.26 -15.78
CA LEU A 292 -7.26 7.56 -15.02
C LEU A 292 -7.48 6.16 -15.58
N GLN A 293 -7.39 5.16 -14.72
CA GLN A 293 -7.90 3.81 -14.97
C GLN A 293 -9.07 3.52 -14.03
N LYS A 294 -10.24 3.23 -14.59
CA LYS A 294 -11.39 2.74 -13.84
C LYS A 294 -11.35 1.22 -13.73
N GLY A 295 -11.83 0.70 -12.61
CA GLY A 295 -11.83 -0.73 -12.36
C GLY A 295 -12.58 -1.12 -11.10
N ARG A 296 -12.13 -2.21 -10.49
CA ARG A 296 -12.65 -2.70 -9.22
C ARG A 296 -11.52 -3.06 -8.27
N TRP A 297 -11.72 -2.78 -6.99
CA TRP A 297 -10.90 -3.31 -5.91
C TRP A 297 -11.51 -4.60 -5.35
N PHE A 298 -10.62 -5.48 -4.83
CA PHE A 298 -10.99 -6.77 -4.24
C PHE A 298 -10.09 -7.04 -3.03
N ARG A 299 -10.70 -7.44 -1.91
CA ARG A 299 -9.99 -7.91 -0.73
C ARG A 299 -10.77 -9.05 -0.07
N ARG A 300 -10.20 -10.26 -0.09
CA ARG A 300 -10.88 -11.48 0.38
C ARG A 300 -11.03 -11.54 1.89
N ASN A 301 -10.04 -11.06 2.61
CA ASN A 301 -10.06 -10.99 4.07
C ASN A 301 -9.13 -9.86 4.54
N ILE A 302 -9.23 -9.52 5.81
CA ILE A 302 -8.52 -8.38 6.40
C ILE A 302 -6.99 -8.52 6.41
N ARG A 303 -6.45 -9.75 6.34
CA ARG A 303 -4.99 -10.00 6.38
C ARG A 303 -4.29 -9.76 5.04
N LEU A 304 -5.06 -9.68 3.96
CA LEU A 304 -4.51 -9.55 2.62
C LEU A 304 -4.52 -8.09 2.15
N PRO A 305 -3.52 -7.65 1.36
CA PRO A 305 -3.58 -6.39 0.63
C PRO A 305 -4.78 -6.34 -0.33
N THR A 306 -5.25 -5.15 -0.62
CA THR A 306 -6.29 -4.91 -1.63
C THR A 306 -5.71 -5.07 -3.02
N ALA A 307 -6.38 -5.84 -3.88
CA ALA A 307 -6.04 -6.00 -5.29
C ALA A 307 -6.87 -5.04 -6.14
N TYR A 308 -6.24 -4.39 -7.10
CA TYR A 308 -6.87 -3.45 -8.03
C TYR A 308 -6.83 -4.01 -9.45
N ARG A 309 -7.99 -4.11 -10.10
CA ARG A 309 -8.12 -4.68 -11.45
C ARG A 309 -8.92 -3.76 -12.36
N SER A 310 -8.47 -3.61 -13.59
CA SER A 310 -9.20 -2.89 -14.65
C SER A 310 -10.50 -3.61 -15.02
N ALA A 311 -11.34 -2.97 -15.82
CA ALA A 311 -12.57 -3.59 -16.36
C ALA A 311 -12.29 -4.89 -17.14
N SER A 312 -11.11 -5.04 -17.74
CA SER A 312 -10.67 -6.28 -18.42
C SER A 312 -10.07 -7.33 -17.48
N GLY A 313 -10.10 -7.12 -16.14
CA GLY A 313 -9.56 -8.04 -15.14
C GLY A 313 -8.04 -7.98 -14.96
N LYS A 314 -7.31 -7.18 -15.74
CA LYS A 314 -5.85 -7.00 -15.61
C LYS A 314 -5.52 -6.21 -14.35
N VAL A 315 -4.41 -6.57 -13.70
CA VAL A 315 -3.89 -5.82 -12.54
C VAL A 315 -3.58 -4.38 -12.96
N ILE A 316 -4.07 -3.41 -12.18
CA ILE A 316 -3.70 -2.01 -12.34
C ILE A 316 -2.39 -1.80 -11.59
N ALA A 317 -1.33 -1.47 -12.35
CA ALA A 317 0.00 -1.22 -11.79
C ALA A 317 0.25 0.29 -11.66
N LEU A 318 0.77 0.70 -10.51
CA LEU A 318 1.09 2.08 -10.16
C LEU A 318 2.49 2.48 -10.66
N ARG A 319 2.77 3.77 -10.66
CA ARG A 319 4.15 4.28 -10.80
C ARG A 319 4.89 4.24 -9.47
N PRO A 320 6.18 3.90 -9.46
CA PRO A 320 6.97 3.95 -8.23
C PRO A 320 6.95 5.35 -7.60
N GLY A 321 6.49 5.43 -6.36
CA GLY A 321 6.36 6.68 -5.61
C GLY A 321 5.31 6.59 -4.51
N GLN A 322 5.07 7.71 -3.83
CA GLN A 322 4.04 7.85 -2.81
C GLN A 322 2.65 7.58 -3.40
N THR A 323 1.80 6.87 -2.65
CA THR A 323 0.41 6.59 -3.02
C THR A 323 -0.55 7.10 -1.96
N TRP A 324 -1.57 7.85 -2.39
CA TRP A 324 -2.72 8.21 -1.56
C TRP A 324 -3.90 7.31 -1.91
N VAL A 325 -4.63 6.86 -0.89
CA VAL A 325 -5.83 6.03 -1.01
C VAL A 325 -6.97 6.77 -0.34
N GLU A 326 -7.90 7.26 -1.14
CA GLU A 326 -9.09 7.97 -0.73
C GLU A 326 -10.22 6.95 -0.52
N LEU A 327 -10.67 6.79 0.73
CA LEU A 327 -11.78 5.90 1.07
C LEU A 327 -13.09 6.66 0.93
N LEU A 328 -13.59 6.72 -0.30
CA LEU A 328 -14.79 7.48 -0.66
C LEU A 328 -16.05 6.66 -0.34
N ALA A 329 -17.04 7.26 0.29
CA ALA A 329 -18.29 6.59 0.58
C ALA A 329 -19.03 6.22 -0.72
N THR A 330 -19.65 5.04 -0.74
CA THR A 330 -20.52 4.63 -1.86
C THR A 330 -21.65 5.64 -2.03
N GLY A 331 -21.81 6.14 -3.26
CA GLY A 331 -22.77 7.20 -3.60
C GLY A 331 -22.14 8.59 -3.77
N GLU A 332 -20.99 8.81 -3.16
CA GLU A 332 -20.20 10.03 -3.38
C GLU A 332 -19.43 9.97 -4.71
N THR A 333 -18.96 11.11 -5.19
CA THR A 333 -18.49 11.26 -6.56
C THR A 333 -17.05 11.76 -6.70
N VAL A 334 -16.43 11.39 -7.81
CA VAL A 334 -15.19 12.00 -8.30
C VAL A 334 -15.50 12.83 -9.54
N SER A 335 -15.25 14.13 -9.46
CA SER A 335 -15.34 15.02 -10.63
C SER A 335 -14.01 14.99 -11.38
N VAL A 336 -14.01 14.61 -12.67
CA VAL A 336 -12.78 14.44 -13.46
C VAL A 336 -12.78 15.41 -14.63
N TYR A 337 -11.67 16.10 -14.83
CA TYR A 337 -11.48 17.08 -15.88
C TYR A 337 -10.35 16.63 -16.82
N ALA A 338 -10.63 16.64 -18.12
CA ALA A 338 -9.63 16.29 -19.13
C ALA A 338 -8.43 17.24 -19.08
N ARG A 339 -7.31 16.79 -19.62
CA ARG A 339 -6.17 17.67 -19.87
C ARG A 339 -6.54 18.56 -21.06
N PRO A 340 -6.34 19.90 -20.98
CA PRO A 340 -6.50 20.80 -22.11
C PRO A 340 -5.56 20.47 -23.26
#